data_d22d0147c9f37c92ec0189de20b8b9c8
#
_entry.id   d22d0147c9f37c92ec0189de20b8b9c8
#
_cell.length_a   1.000
_cell.length_b   1.000
_cell.length_c   1.000
_cell.angle_alpha   90.00
_cell.angle_beta   90.00
_cell.angle_gamma   90.00
#
_symmetry.space_group_name_H-M   'P 1'
#
loop_
_entity.id
_entity.type
_entity.pdbx_description
1 polymer ?
#
loop_
_entity_poly.entity_id
_entity_poly.type
_entity_poly.pdbx_seq_one_letter_code
_entity_poly.pdbx_strand_id
1 'polypeptide(L)'
;MVCQPDLLPLLKFGDYEVVSYEARWLSDEITKAADKAGHPDWFFAGDITRAVIEYLRHRFPKNSITIEELYKKIEMALSHMGCDDIASRLEILPPPVRISLLDVTRDAGSGFELEFFRLLRQRLVECEGSGTSQIMCYGLRKAVKDLCCAGRWNRACEKLAEEINDFIIFELSKTRDGQISLILK
;
A
#
# COMPACT_ATOMS: atom_id res chain seq x y z
N MET A 1 16.59 -21.95 14.62
CA MET A 1 15.89 -20.71 14.20
C MET A 1 16.38 -20.42 12.78
N VAL A 2 15.63 -20.82 11.75
CA VAL A 2 16.04 -20.67 10.34
C VAL A 2 15.69 -19.25 9.94
N CYS A 3 16.68 -18.34 9.88
CA CYS A 3 16.51 -17.06 9.18
C CYS A 3 16.28 -17.39 7.70
N GLN A 4 15.10 -17.08 7.18
CA GLN A 4 14.89 -17.04 5.74
C GLN A 4 15.55 -15.74 5.22
N PRO A 5 16.62 -15.85 4.40
CA PRO A 5 17.51 -14.71 4.12
C PRO A 5 16.95 -13.65 3.16
N ASP A 6 15.72 -13.79 2.65
CA ASP A 6 15.19 -12.92 1.59
C ASP A 6 13.90 -12.16 1.92
N LEU A 7 13.39 -12.29 3.15
CA LEU A 7 12.16 -11.60 3.55
C LEU A 7 12.47 -10.32 4.31
N LEU A 8 11.78 -9.24 3.93
CA LEU A 8 11.78 -8.01 4.71
C LEU A 8 11.10 -8.26 6.07
N PRO A 9 11.52 -7.56 7.16
CA PRO A 9 10.84 -7.64 8.43
C PRO A 9 9.39 -7.18 8.28
N LEU A 10 8.49 -7.76 9.07
CA LEU A 10 7.09 -7.31 9.13
C LEU A 10 7.04 -5.84 9.55
N LEU A 11 6.35 -5.01 8.78
CA LEU A 11 6.15 -3.61 9.12
C LEU A 11 4.92 -3.48 10.02
N LYS A 12 5.11 -2.90 11.21
CA LYS A 12 4.05 -2.65 12.19
C LYS A 12 3.71 -1.16 12.23
N PHE A 13 2.41 -0.87 12.20
CA PHE A 13 1.89 0.48 12.45
C PHE A 13 0.53 0.38 13.15
N GLY A 14 0.45 0.95 14.36
CA GLY A 14 -0.68 0.70 15.25
C GLY A 14 -0.85 -0.82 15.50
N ASP A 15 -2.08 -1.30 15.34
CA ASP A 15 -2.45 -2.71 15.49
C ASP A 15 -2.28 -3.52 14.18
N TYR A 16 -1.76 -2.90 13.12
CA TYR A 16 -1.62 -3.52 11.79
C TYR A 16 -0.21 -4.02 11.54
N GLU A 17 -0.15 -5.17 10.86
CA GLU A 17 1.09 -5.77 10.37
C GLU A 17 1.03 -5.95 8.86
N VAL A 18 2.01 -5.40 8.15
CA VAL A 18 2.15 -5.56 6.70
C VAL A 18 3.30 -6.50 6.40
N VAL A 19 2.97 -7.62 5.77
CA VAL A 19 3.94 -8.66 5.40
C VAL A 19 4.77 -8.28 4.18
N SER A 20 4.19 -7.47 3.28
CA SER A 20 4.83 -7.08 2.02
C SER A 20 4.57 -5.61 1.74
N TYR A 21 5.63 -4.82 1.75
CA TYR A 21 5.61 -3.41 1.35
C TYR A 21 6.60 -3.16 0.22
N GLU A 22 6.21 -2.29 -0.71
CA GLU A 22 7.05 -2.00 -1.88
C GLU A 22 8.07 -0.90 -1.55
N ALA A 23 9.32 -1.13 -1.95
CA ALA A 23 10.38 -0.13 -1.87
C ALA A 23 9.99 1.21 -2.54
N ARG A 24 9.15 1.15 -3.58
CA ARG A 24 8.66 2.32 -4.30
C ARG A 24 7.91 3.31 -3.40
N TRP A 25 7.07 2.83 -2.48
CA TRP A 25 6.40 3.70 -1.52
C TRP A 25 7.39 4.56 -0.72
N LEU A 26 8.47 3.95 -0.18
CA LEU A 26 9.51 4.70 0.54
C LEU A 26 10.21 5.72 -0.35
N SER A 27 10.53 5.34 -1.59
CA SER A 27 11.14 6.26 -2.56
C SER A 27 10.24 7.45 -2.85
N ASP A 28 8.93 7.21 -3.03
CA ASP A 28 7.96 8.28 -3.29
C ASP A 28 7.85 9.24 -2.08
N GLU A 29 7.87 8.73 -0.84
CA GLU A 29 7.83 9.58 0.37
C GLU A 29 9.12 10.39 0.55
N ILE A 30 10.29 9.81 0.28
CA ILE A 30 11.57 10.54 0.30
C ILE A 30 11.59 11.63 -0.78
N THR A 31 11.08 11.33 -1.99
CA THR A 31 10.98 12.32 -3.07
C THR A 31 10.08 13.49 -2.67
N LYS A 32 8.90 13.21 -2.09
CA LYS A 32 8.00 14.27 -1.58
C LYS A 32 8.68 15.14 -0.51
N ALA A 33 9.47 14.54 0.39
CA ALA A 33 10.22 15.28 1.40
C ALA A 33 11.28 16.18 0.77
N ALA A 34 11.98 15.70 -0.26
CA ALA A 34 12.94 16.48 -1.03
C ALA A 34 12.28 17.66 -1.74
N ASP A 35 11.14 17.46 -2.40
CA ASP A 35 10.36 18.53 -3.03
C ASP A 35 9.95 19.60 -2.00
N LYS A 36 9.46 19.17 -0.81
CA LYS A 36 9.12 20.09 0.29
C LYS A 36 10.33 20.84 0.87
N ALA A 37 11.53 20.25 0.78
CA ALA A 37 12.78 20.87 1.18
C ALA A 37 13.35 21.83 0.11
N GLY A 38 12.71 21.92 -1.07
CA GLY A 38 13.14 22.78 -2.16
C GLY A 38 14.15 22.14 -3.11
N HIS A 39 14.23 20.82 -3.14
CA HIS A 39 15.08 20.04 -4.03
C HIS A 39 14.24 19.29 -5.07
N PRO A 40 13.61 19.98 -6.05
CA PRO A 40 12.88 19.31 -7.11
C PRO A 40 13.85 18.46 -7.94
N ASP A 41 13.38 17.31 -8.43
CA ASP A 41 14.18 16.37 -9.21
C ASP A 41 15.36 15.71 -8.45
N TRP A 42 15.27 15.62 -7.11
CA TRP A 42 16.29 14.96 -6.31
C TRP A 42 16.31 13.44 -6.57
N PHE A 43 17.30 12.96 -7.28
CA PHE A 43 17.33 11.59 -7.83
C PHE A 43 17.86 10.50 -6.88
N PHE A 44 18.36 10.86 -5.70
CA PHE A 44 18.93 9.90 -4.75
C PHE A 44 17.89 9.14 -3.91
N ALA A 45 16.61 9.48 -3.99
CA ALA A 45 15.55 8.82 -3.22
C ALA A 45 15.53 7.30 -3.41
N GLY A 46 15.72 6.84 -4.66
CA GLY A 46 15.80 5.43 -5.00
C GLY A 46 17.02 4.73 -4.40
N ASP A 47 18.16 5.40 -4.34
CA ASP A 47 19.41 4.83 -3.80
C ASP A 47 19.34 4.71 -2.29
N ILE A 48 18.80 5.70 -1.58
CA ILE A 48 18.57 5.64 -0.13
C ILE A 48 17.58 4.52 0.18
N THR A 49 16.46 4.47 -0.54
CA THR A 49 15.47 3.39 -0.38
C THR A 49 16.13 2.04 -0.53
N ARG A 50 16.94 1.84 -1.56
CA ARG A 50 17.65 0.58 -1.80
C ARG A 50 18.59 0.25 -0.65
N ALA A 51 19.37 1.21 -0.16
CA ALA A 51 20.29 1.02 0.96
C ALA A 51 19.55 0.63 2.25
N VAL A 52 18.40 1.27 2.55
CA VAL A 52 17.57 0.93 3.71
C VAL A 52 16.98 -0.48 3.56
N ILE A 53 16.43 -0.82 2.41
CA ILE A 53 15.89 -2.16 2.13
C ILE A 53 16.95 -3.25 2.26
N GLU A 54 18.14 -3.03 1.71
CA GLU A 54 19.27 -3.97 1.83
C GLU A 54 19.72 -4.13 3.30
N TYR A 55 19.75 -3.03 4.05
CA TYR A 55 20.02 -3.11 5.49
C TYR A 55 18.96 -3.92 6.22
N LEU A 56 17.68 -3.68 5.95
CA LEU A 56 16.57 -4.42 6.58
C LEU A 56 16.61 -5.90 6.25
N ARG A 57 16.96 -6.25 5.03
CA ARG A 57 17.00 -7.63 4.54
C ARG A 57 18.15 -8.42 5.14
N HIS A 58 19.34 -7.82 5.23
CA HIS A 58 20.57 -8.55 5.52
C HIS A 58 21.18 -8.27 6.89
N ARG A 59 20.88 -7.13 7.51
CA ARG A 59 21.54 -6.70 8.75
C ARG A 59 20.59 -6.38 9.89
N PHE A 60 19.30 -6.26 9.63
CA PHE A 60 18.34 -5.96 10.68
C PHE A 60 18.09 -7.21 11.54
N PRO A 61 18.29 -7.16 12.89
CA PRO A 61 18.30 -8.36 13.72
C PRO A 61 16.91 -8.88 14.11
N LYS A 62 15.84 -8.12 13.81
CA LYS A 62 14.47 -8.44 14.22
C LYS A 62 13.62 -8.90 13.03
N ASN A 63 12.59 -9.71 13.30
CA ASN A 63 11.62 -10.15 12.29
C ASN A 63 10.51 -9.10 12.04
N SER A 64 10.44 -8.05 12.84
CA SER A 64 9.48 -6.95 12.66
C SER A 64 10.12 -5.62 12.97
N ILE A 65 9.66 -4.56 12.30
CA ILE A 65 10.08 -3.18 12.48
C ILE A 65 8.84 -2.30 12.58
N THR A 66 8.84 -1.31 13.49
CA THR A 66 7.76 -0.32 13.50
C THR A 66 7.98 0.73 12.43
N ILE A 67 6.91 1.41 12.05
CA ILE A 67 7.02 2.47 11.02
C ILE A 67 7.95 3.59 11.51
N GLU A 68 7.91 3.94 12.78
CA GLU A 68 8.76 4.95 13.39
C GLU A 68 10.24 4.53 13.35
N GLU A 69 10.53 3.26 13.70
CA GLU A 69 11.89 2.71 13.57
C GLU A 69 12.39 2.75 12.13
N LEU A 70 11.52 2.44 11.16
CA LEU A 70 11.85 2.49 9.73
C LEU A 70 12.20 3.92 9.29
N TYR A 71 11.32 4.89 9.60
CA TYR A 71 11.57 6.29 9.25
C TYR A 71 12.82 6.85 9.91
N LYS A 72 13.08 6.48 11.16
CA LYS A 72 14.33 6.83 11.84
C LYS A 72 15.58 6.31 11.11
N LYS A 73 15.51 5.12 10.48
CA LYS A 73 16.63 4.63 9.64
C LYS A 73 16.81 5.45 8.37
N ILE A 74 15.71 5.91 7.78
CA ILE A 74 15.76 6.80 6.61
C ILE A 74 16.34 8.16 7.00
N GLU A 75 15.88 8.76 8.10
CA GLU A 75 16.42 10.02 8.63
C GLU A 75 17.93 9.91 8.86
N MET A 76 18.38 8.85 9.53
CA MET A 76 19.82 8.62 9.76
C MET A 76 20.60 8.50 8.45
N ALA A 77 20.05 7.82 7.44
CA ALA A 77 20.71 7.69 6.13
C ALA A 77 20.83 9.06 5.43
N LEU A 78 19.77 9.87 5.45
CA LEU A 78 19.75 11.23 4.91
C LEU A 78 20.75 12.14 5.63
N SER A 79 20.74 12.13 6.96
CA SER A 79 21.68 12.94 7.76
C SER A 79 23.14 12.55 7.52
N HIS A 80 23.45 11.27 7.36
CA HIS A 80 24.81 10.84 6.99
C HIS A 80 25.26 11.35 5.62
N MET A 81 24.31 11.65 4.74
CA MET A 81 24.59 12.27 3.43
C MET A 81 24.58 13.80 3.47
N GLY A 82 24.37 14.42 4.64
CA GLY A 82 24.26 15.87 4.77
C GLY A 82 22.96 16.47 4.27
N CYS A 83 21.89 15.65 4.17
CA CYS A 83 20.56 16.06 3.71
C CYS A 83 19.59 16.20 4.89
N ASP A 84 19.99 16.93 5.95
CA ASP A 84 19.19 17.13 7.16
C ASP A 84 17.92 17.95 6.90
N ASP A 85 17.93 18.81 5.92
CA ASP A 85 16.79 19.58 5.45
C ASP A 85 15.68 18.68 4.87
N ILE A 86 16.05 17.65 4.09
CA ILE A 86 15.13 16.65 3.58
C ILE A 86 14.63 15.75 4.73
N ALA A 87 15.55 15.31 5.60
CA ALA A 87 15.22 14.48 6.76
C ALA A 87 14.15 15.15 7.65
N SER A 88 14.26 16.47 7.88
CA SER A 88 13.30 17.25 8.68
C SER A 88 11.91 17.39 8.03
N ARG A 89 11.76 17.09 6.75
CA ARG A 89 10.50 17.15 6.00
C ARG A 89 9.84 15.78 5.79
N LEU A 90 10.46 14.70 6.28
CA LEU A 90 9.85 13.38 6.23
C LEU A 90 8.60 13.35 7.10
N GLU A 91 7.52 12.86 6.53
CA GLU A 91 6.26 12.59 7.24
C GLU A 91 6.11 11.07 7.40
N ILE A 92 5.81 10.64 8.63
CA ILE A 92 5.58 9.22 8.91
C ILE A 92 4.21 8.84 8.37
N LEU A 93 4.20 8.26 7.18
CA LEU A 93 2.99 7.76 6.53
C LEU A 93 3.09 6.24 6.34
N PRO A 94 2.03 5.49 6.69
CA PRO A 94 2.01 4.05 6.45
C PRO A 94 1.99 3.74 4.95
N PRO A 95 2.47 2.55 4.55
CA PRO A 95 2.40 2.13 3.16
C PRO A 95 0.95 2.04 2.68
N PRO A 96 0.71 2.20 1.36
CA PRO A 96 -0.60 1.95 0.79
C PRO A 96 -1.09 0.54 1.12
N VAL A 97 -2.31 0.43 1.61
CA VAL A 97 -2.93 -0.89 1.79
C VAL A 97 -3.37 -1.42 0.43
N ARG A 98 -3.05 -2.67 0.15
CA ARG A 98 -3.34 -3.31 -1.14
C ARG A 98 -4.46 -4.32 -0.98
N ILE A 99 -5.53 -4.16 -1.76
CA ILE A 99 -6.65 -5.08 -1.83
C ILE A 99 -6.64 -5.77 -3.20
N SER A 100 -6.47 -7.09 -3.19
CA SER A 100 -6.62 -7.93 -4.37
C SER A 100 -8.10 -8.22 -4.60
N LEU A 101 -8.71 -7.57 -5.59
CA LEU A 101 -10.11 -7.83 -5.96
C LEU A 101 -10.30 -9.27 -6.46
N LEU A 102 -9.25 -9.85 -7.06
CA LEU A 102 -9.27 -11.25 -7.49
C LEU A 102 -9.35 -12.22 -6.30
N ASP A 103 -8.63 -11.94 -5.20
CA ASP A 103 -8.68 -12.79 -4.02
C ASP A 103 -10.03 -12.65 -3.33
N VAL A 104 -10.60 -11.43 -3.25
CA VAL A 104 -11.99 -11.23 -2.78
C VAL A 104 -12.99 -12.03 -3.63
N THR A 105 -12.80 -12.05 -4.96
CA THR A 105 -13.66 -12.84 -5.85
C THR A 105 -13.53 -14.36 -5.60
N ARG A 106 -12.31 -14.84 -5.36
CA ARG A 106 -12.09 -16.26 -5.02
C ARG A 106 -12.75 -16.65 -3.71
N ASP A 107 -12.65 -15.78 -2.71
CA ASP A 107 -13.28 -15.98 -1.39
C ASP A 107 -14.81 -15.96 -1.51
N ALA A 108 -15.37 -15.10 -2.37
CA ALA A 108 -16.80 -15.03 -2.64
C ALA A 108 -17.32 -16.21 -3.47
N GLY A 109 -16.51 -16.71 -4.39
CA GLY A 109 -16.92 -17.68 -5.41
C GLY A 109 -17.36 -17.02 -6.73
N SER A 110 -17.09 -17.72 -7.85
CA SER A 110 -17.47 -17.23 -9.18
C SER A 110 -18.99 -17.05 -9.32
N GLY A 111 -19.44 -15.90 -9.79
CA GLY A 111 -20.85 -15.56 -9.96
C GLY A 111 -21.56 -15.09 -8.68
N PHE A 112 -20.90 -15.02 -7.54
CA PHE A 112 -21.50 -14.56 -6.26
C PHE A 112 -21.24 -13.08 -6.02
N GLU A 113 -21.82 -12.19 -6.82
CA GLU A 113 -21.61 -10.75 -6.76
C GLU A 113 -21.95 -10.14 -5.38
N LEU A 114 -23.06 -10.53 -4.78
CA LEU A 114 -23.47 -10.00 -3.48
C LEU A 114 -22.47 -10.33 -2.37
N GLU A 115 -21.95 -11.55 -2.38
CA GLU A 115 -20.93 -11.98 -1.43
C GLU A 115 -19.61 -11.27 -1.67
N PHE A 116 -19.24 -11.03 -2.92
CA PHE A 116 -18.07 -10.22 -3.27
C PHE A 116 -18.18 -8.80 -2.68
N PHE A 117 -19.30 -8.11 -2.85
CA PHE A 117 -19.50 -6.78 -2.28
C PHE A 117 -19.48 -6.77 -0.75
N ARG A 118 -20.04 -7.83 -0.12
CA ARG A 118 -19.98 -7.98 1.34
C ARG A 118 -18.55 -8.12 1.84
N LEU A 119 -17.75 -9.01 1.22
CA LEU A 119 -16.35 -9.24 1.57
C LEU A 119 -15.49 -8.01 1.27
N LEU A 120 -15.73 -7.35 0.13
CA LEU A 120 -15.00 -6.13 -0.24
C LEU A 120 -15.24 -5.02 0.79
N ARG A 121 -16.50 -4.82 1.24
CA ARG A 121 -16.81 -3.88 2.32
C ARG A 121 -16.04 -4.21 3.60
N GLN A 122 -16.02 -5.47 3.99
CA GLN A 122 -15.30 -5.91 5.18
C GLN A 122 -13.80 -5.54 5.07
N ARG A 123 -13.16 -5.81 3.91
CA ARG A 123 -11.75 -5.47 3.67
C ARG A 123 -11.50 -3.95 3.72
N LEU A 124 -12.42 -3.15 3.14
CA LEU A 124 -12.31 -1.69 3.18
C LEU A 124 -12.41 -1.15 4.61
N VAL A 125 -13.36 -1.65 5.41
CA VAL A 125 -13.52 -1.25 6.83
C VAL A 125 -12.30 -1.65 7.66
N GLU A 126 -11.74 -2.84 7.44
CA GLU A 126 -10.48 -3.25 8.08
C GLU A 126 -9.33 -2.29 7.76
N CYS A 127 -9.28 -1.75 6.53
CA CYS A 127 -8.26 -0.77 6.14
C CYS A 127 -8.44 0.60 6.80
N GLU A 128 -9.66 1.03 7.10
CA GLU A 128 -9.93 2.33 7.77
C GLU A 128 -9.23 2.45 9.12
N GLY A 129 -9.25 1.37 9.91
CA GLY A 129 -8.57 1.34 11.22
C GLY A 129 -7.05 1.41 11.11
N SER A 130 -6.45 1.21 9.93
CA SER A 130 -5.00 1.15 9.76
C SER A 130 -4.29 2.51 9.73
N GLY A 131 -5.02 3.62 9.68
CA GLY A 131 -4.44 4.95 9.54
C GLY A 131 -3.76 5.19 8.18
N THR A 132 -3.98 4.31 7.18
CA THR A 132 -3.43 4.49 5.84
C THR A 132 -4.09 5.69 5.15
N SER A 133 -3.28 6.48 4.43
CA SER A 133 -3.76 7.57 3.58
C SER A 133 -4.08 7.10 2.15
N GLN A 134 -3.74 5.85 1.81
CA GLN A 134 -3.88 5.35 0.44
C GLN A 134 -4.28 3.88 0.40
N ILE A 135 -5.32 3.57 -0.37
CA ILE A 135 -5.76 2.20 -0.67
C ILE A 135 -5.58 1.94 -2.17
N MET A 136 -4.95 0.82 -2.48
CA MET A 136 -4.75 0.35 -3.85
C MET A 136 -5.55 -0.93 -4.08
N CYS A 137 -6.63 -0.84 -4.86
CA CYS A 137 -7.37 -2.00 -5.35
C CYS A 137 -6.81 -2.44 -6.70
N TYR A 138 -6.49 -3.71 -6.87
CA TYR A 138 -5.91 -4.23 -8.11
C TYR A 138 -6.58 -5.53 -8.57
N GLY A 139 -6.39 -5.84 -9.87
CA GLY A 139 -6.94 -7.06 -10.46
C GLY A 139 -8.41 -6.95 -10.87
N LEU A 140 -8.96 -5.74 -11.00
CA LEU A 140 -10.37 -5.47 -11.33
C LEU A 140 -10.84 -6.25 -12.57
N ARG A 141 -10.09 -6.17 -13.66
CA ARG A 141 -10.51 -6.80 -14.93
C ARG A 141 -10.71 -8.30 -14.82
N LYS A 142 -9.85 -8.98 -14.07
CA LYS A 142 -9.93 -10.43 -13.88
C LYS A 142 -11.03 -10.79 -12.90
N ALA A 143 -11.14 -10.06 -11.79
CA ALA A 143 -12.21 -10.22 -10.81
C ALA A 143 -13.60 -10.09 -11.45
N VAL A 144 -13.82 -9.04 -12.25
CA VAL A 144 -15.09 -8.81 -12.96
C VAL A 144 -15.41 -9.95 -13.93
N LYS A 145 -14.42 -10.43 -14.69
CA LYS A 145 -14.65 -11.57 -15.60
C LYS A 145 -15.08 -12.83 -14.86
N ASP A 146 -14.46 -13.11 -13.73
CA ASP A 146 -14.77 -14.28 -12.92
C ASP A 146 -16.15 -14.14 -12.25
N LEU A 147 -16.53 -12.95 -11.79
CA LEU A 147 -17.87 -12.67 -11.24
C LEU A 147 -18.97 -12.78 -12.30
N CYS A 148 -18.75 -12.24 -13.49
CA CYS A 148 -19.70 -12.37 -14.61
C CYS A 148 -19.69 -13.75 -15.27
N CYS A 149 -18.85 -14.70 -14.83
CA CYS A 149 -18.62 -15.99 -15.50
C CYS A 149 -18.33 -15.81 -17.00
N ALA A 150 -17.63 -14.74 -17.39
CA ALA A 150 -17.45 -14.32 -18.78
C ALA A 150 -16.10 -14.76 -19.33
N GLY A 151 -16.09 -15.53 -20.42
CA GLY A 151 -14.87 -15.90 -21.14
C GLY A 151 -14.20 -14.69 -21.83
N ARG A 152 -15.00 -13.71 -22.26
CA ARG A 152 -14.55 -12.46 -22.91
C ARG A 152 -15.21 -11.26 -22.25
N TRP A 153 -14.49 -10.12 -22.25
CA TRP A 153 -15.03 -8.86 -21.78
C TRP A 153 -16.26 -8.43 -22.60
N ASN A 154 -17.36 -8.09 -21.94
CA ASN A 154 -18.62 -7.71 -22.54
C ASN A 154 -19.29 -6.57 -21.75
N ARG A 155 -20.48 -6.12 -22.20
CA ARG A 155 -21.20 -5.01 -21.57
C ARG A 155 -21.58 -5.27 -20.09
N ALA A 156 -21.85 -6.52 -19.71
CA ALA A 156 -22.11 -6.85 -18.30
C ALA A 156 -20.85 -6.65 -17.46
N CYS A 157 -19.66 -7.01 -18.00
CA CYS A 157 -18.39 -6.74 -17.35
C CYS A 157 -18.11 -5.24 -17.18
N GLU A 158 -18.46 -4.41 -18.19
CA GLU A 158 -18.30 -2.96 -18.08
C GLU A 158 -19.15 -2.40 -16.96
N LYS A 159 -20.42 -2.77 -16.95
CA LYS A 159 -21.36 -2.33 -15.92
C LYS A 159 -20.92 -2.75 -14.51
N LEU A 160 -20.52 -4.00 -14.31
CA LEU A 160 -20.06 -4.47 -13.01
C LEU A 160 -18.75 -3.80 -12.58
N ALA A 161 -17.84 -3.48 -13.52
CA ALA A 161 -16.62 -2.74 -13.21
C ALA A 161 -16.92 -1.32 -12.70
N GLU A 162 -17.89 -0.63 -13.32
CA GLU A 162 -18.38 0.69 -12.87
C GLU A 162 -19.02 0.56 -11.48
N GLU A 163 -19.90 -0.43 -11.27
CA GLU A 163 -20.54 -0.67 -9.97
C GLU A 163 -19.53 -0.95 -8.85
N ILE A 164 -18.46 -1.71 -9.12
CA ILE A 164 -17.38 -1.96 -8.16
C ILE A 164 -16.63 -0.67 -7.84
N ASN A 165 -16.31 0.12 -8.86
CA ASN A 165 -15.63 1.40 -8.66
C ASN A 165 -16.47 2.36 -7.81
N ASP A 166 -17.74 2.53 -8.15
CA ASP A 166 -18.67 3.40 -7.43
C ASP A 166 -18.87 2.93 -5.99
N PHE A 167 -18.96 1.62 -5.79
CA PHE A 167 -19.07 1.03 -4.46
C PHE A 167 -17.84 1.35 -3.59
N ILE A 168 -16.61 1.19 -4.12
CA ILE A 168 -15.38 1.49 -3.38
C ILE A 168 -15.36 2.98 -3.02
N ILE A 169 -15.63 3.87 -3.97
CA ILE A 169 -15.67 5.31 -3.75
C ILE A 169 -16.71 5.66 -2.67
N PHE A 170 -17.89 5.05 -2.74
CA PHE A 170 -18.96 5.27 -1.77
C PHE A 170 -18.58 4.79 -0.37
N GLU A 171 -17.99 3.59 -0.23
CA GLU A 171 -17.55 3.10 1.08
C GLU A 171 -16.46 3.99 1.66
N LEU A 172 -15.46 4.39 0.85
CA LEU A 172 -14.39 5.28 1.30
C LEU A 172 -14.89 6.71 1.63
N SER A 173 -15.96 7.18 0.99
CA SER A 173 -16.54 8.50 1.31
C SER A 173 -17.21 8.56 2.67
N LYS A 174 -17.54 7.42 3.27
CA LYS A 174 -18.09 7.34 4.63
C LYS A 174 -17.05 7.48 5.72
N THR A 175 -15.77 7.34 5.37
CA THR A 175 -14.67 7.48 6.32
C THR A 175 -14.56 8.89 6.86
N ARG A 176 -14.33 9.04 8.15
CA ARG A 176 -14.38 10.34 8.85
C ARG A 176 -13.36 11.37 8.37
N ASP A 177 -12.28 10.96 7.72
CA ASP A 177 -11.17 11.88 7.38
C ASP A 177 -11.13 12.31 5.92
N GLY A 178 -11.95 11.77 5.01
CA GLY A 178 -12.05 12.24 3.61
C GLY A 178 -10.73 12.28 2.80
N GLN A 179 -9.63 11.75 3.36
CA GLN A 179 -8.29 11.88 2.81
C GLN A 179 -7.72 10.58 2.24
N ILE A 180 -8.52 9.51 2.16
CA ILE A 180 -8.03 8.25 1.61
C ILE A 180 -8.02 8.34 0.08
N SER A 181 -6.84 8.29 -0.51
CA SER A 181 -6.65 8.23 -1.96
C SER A 181 -6.86 6.82 -2.48
N LEU A 182 -7.71 6.65 -3.50
CA LEU A 182 -7.94 5.37 -4.17
C LEU A 182 -7.11 5.27 -5.44
N ILE A 183 -6.39 4.14 -5.60
CA ILE A 183 -5.76 3.75 -6.86
C ILE A 183 -6.41 2.46 -7.34
N LEU A 184 -7.05 2.48 -8.51
CA LEU A 184 -7.63 1.32 -9.18
C LEU A 184 -6.72 0.87 -10.33
N LYS A 185 -6.33 -0.44 -10.36
CA LYS A 185 -5.49 -1.02 -11.43
C LYS A 185 -6.07 -2.33 -11.95
#